data_3647b69b2f6b5a9722d17e8712026361
#
_entry.id   3647b69b2f6b5a9722d17e8712026361
#
_cell.length_a   1.000
_cell.length_b   1.000
_cell.length_c   1.000
_cell.angle_alpha   90.00
_cell.angle_beta   90.00
_cell.angle_gamma   90.00
#
_symmetry.space_group_name_H-M   'P 1'
#
loop_
_entity.id
_entity.type
_entity.pdbx_description
1 polymer ?
#
loop_
_entity_poly.entity_id
_entity_poly.type
_entity_poly.pdbx_seq_one_letter_code
_entity_poly.pdbx_strand_id
1 'polypeptide(L)'
;AAKNGADFAVLPEMFCCPYDNSCFGAYGEPEGGEAQTALSRLAAELGLYLVGGTVPELSEGRIYNTSYVYGPDGRQLAKHRKAHLFDIDVQGGQRFRESDPLSPGNAITTFETAFGTMGLCVCFDLRFEELARCMCLRGAKVIFVPAAFNMTTGPAHWELLFRQRAVDNQCFTVGVSPARDEQGSYV
;
A
#
# COMPACT_ATOMS: atom_id res chain seq x y z
N ALA A 1 11.85 3.27 14.20
CA ALA A 1 12.42 3.75 12.92
C ALA A 1 13.21 5.03 13.15
N ALA A 2 12.58 6.19 13.44
CA ALA A 2 13.24 7.50 13.59
C ALA A 2 14.45 7.49 14.56
N LYS A 3 14.32 6.91 15.75
CA LYS A 3 15.42 6.80 16.73
C LYS A 3 16.65 6.04 16.20
N ASN A 4 16.50 5.23 15.16
CA ASN A 4 17.56 4.48 14.52
C ASN A 4 18.06 5.13 13.21
N GLY A 5 17.71 6.40 12.96
CA GLY A 5 18.13 7.14 11.78
C GLY A 5 17.47 6.73 10.47
N ALA A 6 16.25 6.18 10.52
CA ALA A 6 15.53 5.85 9.29
C ALA A 6 14.99 7.13 8.62
N ASP A 7 15.20 7.25 7.31
CA ASP A 7 14.66 8.33 6.48
C ASP A 7 13.20 8.04 6.04
N PHE A 8 12.84 6.76 5.94
CA PHE A 8 11.52 6.31 5.56
C PHE A 8 10.91 5.38 6.62
N ALA A 9 9.61 5.53 6.84
CA ALA A 9 8.78 4.54 7.52
C ALA A 9 7.64 4.11 6.60
N VAL A 10 7.30 2.83 6.63
CA VAL A 10 6.23 2.27 5.78
C VAL A 10 5.30 1.45 6.66
N LEU A 11 4.00 1.70 6.57
CA LEU A 11 2.97 0.91 7.22
C LEU A 11 2.38 -0.12 6.25
N PRO A 12 1.77 -1.20 6.75
CA PRO A 12 1.17 -2.22 5.90
C PRO A 12 -0.19 -1.79 5.31
N GLU A 13 -0.72 -2.58 4.40
CA GLU A 13 -2.06 -2.40 3.84
C GLU A 13 -3.13 -2.56 4.93
N MET A 14 -4.17 -1.69 4.89
CA MET A 14 -5.31 -1.65 5.83
C MET A 14 -4.87 -1.63 7.31
N PHE A 15 -3.80 -0.88 7.63
CA PHE A 15 -3.18 -0.88 8.96
C PHE A 15 -4.12 -0.45 10.10
N CYS A 16 -5.17 0.30 9.79
CA CYS A 16 -6.10 0.89 10.76
C CYS A 16 -7.43 0.10 10.90
N CYS A 17 -7.64 -0.97 10.13
CA CYS A 17 -8.86 -1.77 10.22
C CYS A 17 -8.58 -3.26 9.95
N PRO A 18 -9.47 -4.17 10.40
CA PRO A 18 -9.40 -5.56 10.00
C PRO A 18 -9.48 -5.70 8.47
N TYR A 19 -8.72 -6.63 7.90
CA TYR A 19 -8.78 -6.93 6.46
C TYR A 19 -9.99 -7.83 6.16
N ASP A 20 -11.16 -7.24 6.30
CA ASP A 20 -12.45 -7.90 6.13
C ASP A 20 -13.42 -6.97 5.40
N ASN A 21 -14.08 -7.49 4.35
CA ASN A 21 -15.00 -6.74 3.52
C ASN A 21 -16.13 -6.05 4.31
N SER A 22 -16.58 -6.65 5.41
CA SER A 22 -17.62 -6.09 6.28
C SER A 22 -17.17 -4.87 7.08
N CYS A 23 -15.84 -4.71 7.25
CA CYS A 23 -15.26 -3.65 8.05
C CYS A 23 -14.97 -2.37 7.26
N PHE A 24 -14.64 -2.46 5.97
CA PHE A 24 -14.12 -1.33 5.19
C PHE A 24 -15.07 -0.12 5.18
N GLY A 25 -16.39 -0.35 5.14
CA GLY A 25 -17.36 0.74 5.20
C GLY A 25 -17.40 1.46 6.55
N ALA A 26 -17.26 0.72 7.65
CA ALA A 26 -17.30 1.26 9.00
C ALA A 26 -16.03 2.06 9.37
N TYR A 27 -14.89 1.66 8.80
CA TYR A 27 -13.60 2.34 9.01
C TYR A 27 -13.28 3.36 7.90
N GLY A 28 -14.18 3.51 6.92
CA GLY A 28 -14.00 4.43 5.81
C GLY A 28 -14.06 5.90 6.25
N GLU A 29 -13.07 6.68 5.83
CA GLU A 29 -13.02 8.11 6.11
C GLU A 29 -12.82 8.93 4.83
N PRO A 30 -13.33 10.18 4.77
CA PRO A 30 -13.04 11.07 3.65
C PRO A 30 -11.57 11.50 3.64
N GLU A 31 -11.10 12.06 2.55
CA GLU A 31 -9.77 12.67 2.47
C GLU A 31 -9.63 13.77 3.55
N GLY A 32 -8.51 13.77 4.27
CA GLY A 32 -8.28 14.60 5.44
C GLY A 32 -8.85 14.04 6.74
N GLY A 33 -9.29 12.79 6.75
CA GLY A 33 -9.81 12.09 7.92
C GLY A 33 -8.79 11.89 9.05
N GLU A 34 -9.21 11.19 10.10
CA GLU A 34 -8.43 11.07 11.35
C GLU A 34 -7.11 10.33 11.12
N ALA A 35 -7.14 9.18 10.42
CA ALA A 35 -5.92 8.40 10.14
C ALA A 35 -4.92 9.22 9.32
N GLN A 36 -5.38 9.92 8.28
CA GLN A 36 -4.52 10.74 7.42
C GLN A 36 -3.92 11.92 8.19
N THR A 37 -4.71 12.60 9.04
CA THR A 37 -4.25 13.68 9.91
C THR A 37 -3.19 13.19 10.89
N ALA A 38 -3.39 12.00 11.49
CA ALA A 38 -2.42 11.40 12.39
C ALA A 38 -1.11 11.06 11.69
N LEU A 39 -1.18 10.49 10.47
CA LEU A 39 0.00 10.15 9.66
C LEU A 39 0.80 11.39 9.25
N SER A 40 0.12 12.45 8.79
CA SER A 40 0.74 13.74 8.45
C SER A 40 1.49 14.33 9.65
N ARG A 41 0.82 14.40 10.81
CA ARG A 41 1.43 14.88 12.06
C ARG A 41 2.63 14.01 12.46
N LEU A 42 2.51 12.70 12.42
CA LEU A 42 3.59 11.77 12.77
C LEU A 42 4.82 11.93 11.86
N ALA A 43 4.62 12.12 10.56
CA ALA A 43 5.69 12.39 9.61
C ALA A 43 6.45 13.67 9.98
N ALA A 44 5.72 14.74 10.29
CA ALA A 44 6.31 16.03 10.72
C ALA A 44 7.04 15.93 12.07
N GLU A 45 6.43 15.29 13.07
CA GLU A 45 7.03 15.14 14.41
C GLU A 45 8.32 14.30 14.38
N LEU A 46 8.39 13.30 13.50
CA LEU A 46 9.55 12.41 13.37
C LEU A 46 10.57 12.87 12.32
N GLY A 47 10.23 13.86 11.50
CA GLY A 47 11.10 14.39 10.45
C GLY A 47 11.48 13.36 9.39
N LEU A 48 10.56 12.45 9.02
CA LEU A 48 10.80 11.37 8.05
C LEU A 48 9.73 11.30 6.97
N TYR A 49 10.05 10.65 5.86
CA TYR A 49 9.05 10.27 4.86
C TYR A 49 8.21 9.12 5.38
N LEU A 50 6.90 9.27 5.36
CA LEU A 50 5.95 8.26 5.83
C LEU A 50 5.08 7.75 4.68
N VAL A 51 5.30 6.50 4.26
CA VAL A 51 4.35 5.78 3.41
C VAL A 51 3.30 5.18 4.34
N GLY A 52 2.12 5.78 4.37
CA GLY A 52 1.10 5.59 5.40
C GLY A 52 0.30 4.29 5.28
N GLY A 53 0.89 3.22 4.70
CA GLY A 53 0.14 2.00 4.48
C GLY A 53 -1.08 2.25 3.59
N THR A 54 -2.22 1.64 3.94
CA THR A 54 -3.49 2.03 3.32
C THR A 54 -4.61 2.15 4.34
N VAL A 55 -5.62 2.93 3.96
CA VAL A 55 -6.87 3.12 4.70
C VAL A 55 -8.06 2.98 3.74
N PRO A 56 -9.24 2.59 4.22
CA PRO A 56 -10.47 2.73 3.44
C PRO A 56 -10.80 4.22 3.27
N GLU A 57 -10.80 4.70 2.03
CA GLU A 57 -11.16 6.07 1.69
C GLU A 57 -12.60 6.13 1.18
N LEU A 58 -13.42 6.99 1.77
CA LEU A 58 -14.75 7.33 1.26
C LEU A 58 -14.67 8.51 0.30
N SER A 59 -15.06 8.32 -0.95
CA SER A 59 -15.07 9.38 -1.96
C SER A 59 -16.22 9.14 -2.94
N GLU A 60 -17.08 10.14 -3.12
CA GLU A 60 -18.20 10.12 -4.09
C GLU A 60 -19.09 8.88 -3.96
N GLY A 61 -19.40 8.46 -2.72
CA GLY A 61 -20.23 7.29 -2.43
C GLY A 61 -19.56 5.95 -2.69
N ARG A 62 -18.26 5.93 -2.93
CA ARG A 62 -17.44 4.71 -3.14
C ARG A 62 -16.39 4.58 -2.06
N ILE A 63 -15.93 3.34 -1.85
CA ILE A 63 -14.84 3.05 -0.94
C ILE A 63 -13.62 2.62 -1.79
N TYR A 64 -12.43 3.13 -1.44
CA TYR A 64 -11.19 2.79 -2.08
C TYR A 64 -10.16 2.32 -1.05
N ASN A 65 -9.29 1.41 -1.45
CA ASN A 65 -8.09 1.03 -0.70
C ASN A 65 -6.98 2.03 -1.07
N THR A 66 -6.71 3.00 -0.19
CA THR A 66 -5.91 4.18 -0.55
C THR A 66 -4.69 4.34 0.34
N SER A 67 -3.53 4.49 -0.29
CA SER A 67 -2.26 4.84 0.34
C SER A 67 -1.98 6.34 0.19
N TYR A 68 -1.50 6.96 1.28
CA TYR A 68 -1.03 8.34 1.32
C TYR A 68 0.43 8.39 1.71
N VAL A 69 1.19 9.30 1.11
CA VAL A 69 2.60 9.52 1.43
C VAL A 69 2.78 10.94 1.95
N TYR A 70 3.51 11.08 3.05
CA TYR A 70 3.80 12.36 3.68
C TYR A 70 5.31 12.60 3.73
N GLY A 71 5.70 13.86 3.52
CA GLY A 71 7.07 14.32 3.66
C GLY A 71 7.45 14.60 5.12
N PRO A 72 8.75 14.88 5.39
CA PRO A 72 9.25 15.22 6.73
C PRO A 72 8.64 16.49 7.33
N ASP A 73 7.95 17.29 6.53
CA ASP A 73 7.19 18.49 6.94
C ASP A 73 5.68 18.21 7.17
N GLY A 74 5.27 16.94 7.03
CA GLY A 74 3.87 16.52 7.14
C GLY A 74 3.04 16.80 5.89
N ARG A 75 3.59 17.42 4.85
CA ARG A 75 2.87 17.66 3.59
C ARG A 75 2.61 16.35 2.86
N GLN A 76 1.40 16.17 2.34
CA GLN A 76 1.07 15.05 1.47
C GLN A 76 1.82 15.17 0.14
N LEU A 77 2.62 14.16 -0.18
CA LEU A 77 3.41 14.07 -1.42
C LEU A 77 2.70 13.25 -2.49
N ALA A 78 1.96 12.23 -2.09
CA ALA A 78 1.25 11.35 -3.02
C ALA A 78 0.01 10.74 -2.41
N LYS A 79 -0.88 10.29 -3.31
CA LYS A 79 -2.07 9.48 -3.02
C LYS A 79 -2.17 8.42 -4.10
N HIS A 80 -2.37 7.17 -3.70
CA HIS A 80 -2.58 6.05 -4.62
C HIS A 80 -3.77 5.22 -4.17
N ARG A 81 -4.79 5.13 -5.00
CA ARG A 81 -5.88 4.16 -4.86
C ARG A 81 -5.46 2.86 -5.54
N LYS A 82 -5.51 1.74 -4.83
CA LYS A 82 -5.19 0.41 -5.37
C LYS A 82 -5.91 0.20 -6.68
N ALA A 83 -5.14 -0.04 -7.75
CA ALA A 83 -5.68 -0.14 -9.10
C ALA A 83 -6.20 -1.55 -9.41
N HIS A 84 -5.58 -2.57 -8.84
CA HIS A 84 -5.92 -3.97 -9.05
C HIS A 84 -6.42 -4.57 -7.74
N LEU A 85 -7.73 -4.81 -7.66
CA LEU A 85 -8.37 -5.38 -6.47
C LEU A 85 -8.12 -6.89 -6.40
N PHE A 86 -7.96 -7.40 -5.18
CA PHE A 86 -7.65 -8.81 -4.94
C PHE A 86 -8.92 -9.64 -4.84
N ASP A 87 -9.22 -10.36 -5.92
CA ASP A 87 -10.29 -11.35 -5.96
C ASP A 87 -9.66 -12.74 -6.08
N ILE A 88 -9.98 -13.63 -5.15
CA ILE A 88 -9.51 -15.02 -5.14
C ILE A 88 -10.67 -15.96 -4.87
N ASP A 89 -10.72 -17.06 -5.62
CA ASP A 89 -11.65 -18.16 -5.43
C ASP A 89 -10.92 -19.48 -5.71
N VAL A 90 -10.41 -20.11 -4.65
CA VAL A 90 -9.66 -21.37 -4.73
C VAL A 90 -10.59 -22.50 -4.32
N GLN A 91 -10.80 -23.45 -5.20
CA GLN A 91 -11.63 -24.63 -4.92
C GLN A 91 -11.14 -25.37 -3.66
N GLY A 92 -12.01 -25.48 -2.65
CA GLY A 92 -11.67 -26.08 -1.35
C GLY A 92 -10.73 -25.23 -0.47
N GLY A 93 -10.48 -23.99 -0.84
CA GLY A 93 -9.61 -23.05 -0.16
C GLY A 93 -10.28 -21.70 0.12
N GLN A 94 -9.47 -20.64 0.07
CA GLN A 94 -9.93 -19.29 0.36
C GLN A 94 -10.77 -18.72 -0.78
N ARG A 95 -11.88 -18.08 -0.40
CA ARG A 95 -12.66 -17.19 -1.26
C ARG A 95 -12.70 -15.80 -0.62
N PHE A 96 -12.24 -14.80 -1.37
CA PHE A 96 -12.27 -13.40 -0.95
C PHE A 96 -12.40 -12.51 -2.18
N ARG A 97 -13.27 -11.51 -2.15
CA ARG A 97 -13.49 -10.59 -3.25
C ARG A 97 -13.43 -9.16 -2.74
N GLU A 98 -12.28 -8.55 -2.89
CA GLU A 98 -12.06 -7.15 -2.53
C GLU A 98 -12.94 -6.21 -3.37
N SER A 99 -13.27 -6.63 -4.60
CA SER A 99 -14.13 -5.88 -5.52
C SER A 99 -15.59 -5.77 -5.10
N ASP A 100 -16.06 -6.55 -4.10
CA ASP A 100 -17.43 -6.45 -3.61
C ASP A 100 -17.69 -5.11 -2.89
N PRO A 101 -16.85 -4.67 -1.90
CA PRO A 101 -17.01 -3.37 -1.24
C PRO A 101 -16.18 -2.24 -1.87
N LEU A 102 -15.06 -2.53 -2.56
CA LEU A 102 -14.10 -1.53 -2.97
C LEU A 102 -14.17 -1.23 -4.47
N SER A 103 -13.83 0.00 -4.80
CA SER A 103 -13.66 0.46 -6.18
C SER A 103 -12.17 0.57 -6.53
N PRO A 104 -11.76 0.23 -7.77
CA PRO A 104 -10.38 0.36 -8.20
C PRO A 104 -9.98 1.81 -8.45
N GLY A 105 -8.69 2.11 -8.23
CA GLY A 105 -8.04 3.31 -8.74
C GLY A 105 -7.64 3.16 -10.21
N ASN A 106 -7.04 4.23 -10.76
CA ASN A 106 -6.64 4.27 -12.17
C ASN A 106 -5.33 5.05 -12.40
N ALA A 107 -4.53 5.25 -11.38
CA ALA A 107 -3.35 6.10 -11.45
C ALA A 107 -2.04 5.29 -11.38
N ILE A 108 -1.03 5.76 -12.11
CA ILE A 108 0.36 5.38 -11.92
C ILE A 108 0.97 6.45 -11.01
N THR A 109 1.37 6.07 -9.79
CA THR A 109 1.78 7.01 -8.75
C THR A 109 3.29 7.01 -8.57
N THR A 110 3.90 8.19 -8.73
CA THR A 110 5.27 8.48 -8.35
C THR A 110 5.30 9.76 -7.53
N PHE A 111 6.33 9.94 -6.69
CA PHE A 111 6.51 11.14 -5.88
C PHE A 111 8.00 11.45 -5.68
N GLU A 112 8.29 12.74 -5.50
CA GLU A 112 9.65 13.23 -5.34
C GLU A 112 10.05 13.29 -3.87
N THR A 113 11.31 12.95 -3.60
CA THR A 113 11.94 13.01 -2.28
C THR A 113 13.35 13.57 -2.40
N ALA A 114 14.01 13.84 -1.27
CA ALA A 114 15.44 14.21 -1.25
C ALA A 114 16.36 13.11 -1.83
N PHE A 115 15.85 11.88 -1.94
CA PHE A 115 16.59 10.72 -2.48
C PHE A 115 16.22 10.40 -3.94
N GLY A 116 15.43 11.26 -4.58
CA GLY A 116 14.94 11.11 -5.94
C GLY A 116 13.49 10.63 -6.02
N THR A 117 13.08 10.22 -7.21
CA THR A 117 11.72 9.77 -7.52
C THR A 117 11.46 8.37 -6.95
N MET A 118 10.33 8.23 -6.28
CA MET A 118 9.84 6.97 -5.71
C MET A 118 8.53 6.54 -6.36
N GLY A 119 8.28 5.25 -6.43
CA GLY A 119 7.01 4.66 -6.88
C GLY A 119 6.18 4.15 -5.71
N LEU A 120 4.87 4.13 -5.89
CA LEU A 120 3.91 3.62 -4.92
C LEU A 120 2.86 2.75 -5.61
N CYS A 121 2.69 1.53 -5.13
CA CYS A 121 1.56 0.66 -5.48
C CYS A 121 1.14 -0.15 -4.24
N VAL A 122 0.00 -0.85 -4.31
CA VAL A 122 -0.57 -1.55 -3.15
C VAL A 122 -0.74 -3.03 -3.45
N CYS A 123 -0.06 -3.89 -2.68
CA CYS A 123 -0.28 -5.33 -2.59
C CYS A 123 -0.45 -6.03 -3.95
N PHE A 124 -1.68 -6.32 -4.36
CA PHE A 124 -2.01 -7.03 -5.58
C PHE A 124 -1.55 -6.29 -6.86
N ASP A 125 -1.39 -4.98 -6.80
CA ASP A 125 -0.80 -4.19 -7.90
C ASP A 125 0.58 -4.70 -8.33
N LEU A 126 1.37 -5.26 -7.39
CA LEU A 126 2.69 -5.80 -7.66
C LEU A 126 2.69 -6.93 -8.71
N ARG A 127 1.55 -7.61 -8.90
CA ARG A 127 1.42 -8.70 -9.87
C ARG A 127 1.43 -8.20 -11.32
N PHE A 128 1.12 -6.94 -11.53
CA PHE A 128 1.01 -6.32 -12.85
C PHE A 128 2.31 -5.57 -13.18
N GLU A 129 3.10 -6.17 -14.04
CA GLU A 129 4.44 -5.71 -14.41
C GLU A 129 4.40 -4.32 -15.06
N GLU A 130 3.36 -4.05 -15.82
CA GLU A 130 3.17 -2.79 -16.52
C GLU A 130 3.13 -1.60 -15.58
N LEU A 131 2.50 -1.75 -14.39
CA LEU A 131 2.45 -0.67 -13.40
C LEU A 131 3.84 -0.34 -12.86
N ALA A 132 4.63 -1.36 -12.52
CA ALA A 132 6.00 -1.19 -12.05
C ALA A 132 6.89 -0.57 -13.15
N ARG A 133 6.76 -1.05 -14.38
CA ARG A 133 7.47 -0.52 -15.54
C ARG A 133 7.17 0.96 -15.75
N CYS A 134 5.89 1.34 -15.72
CA CYS A 134 5.48 2.72 -15.89
C CYS A 134 6.02 3.65 -14.79
N MET A 135 6.06 3.20 -13.54
CA MET A 135 6.67 3.97 -12.45
C MET A 135 8.18 4.17 -12.68
N CYS A 136 8.88 3.14 -13.09
CA CYS A 136 10.33 3.23 -13.38
C CYS A 136 10.64 4.09 -14.60
N LEU A 137 9.81 4.05 -15.65
CA LEU A 137 9.92 4.97 -16.79
C LEU A 137 9.67 6.45 -16.41
N ARG A 138 8.93 6.70 -15.32
CA ARG A 138 8.76 8.02 -14.70
C ARG A 138 9.90 8.38 -13.73
N GLY A 139 10.94 7.56 -13.64
CA GLY A 139 12.14 7.83 -12.85
C GLY A 139 12.19 7.16 -11.48
N ALA A 140 11.20 6.37 -11.10
CA ALA A 140 11.19 5.70 -9.80
C ALA A 140 12.41 4.78 -9.65
N LYS A 141 13.17 4.97 -8.55
CA LYS A 141 14.32 4.15 -8.17
C LYS A 141 13.99 3.14 -7.09
N VAL A 142 12.97 3.43 -6.30
CA VAL A 142 12.42 2.55 -5.25
C VAL A 142 10.92 2.49 -5.44
N ILE A 143 10.33 1.30 -5.38
CA ILE A 143 8.88 1.10 -5.37
C ILE A 143 8.47 0.61 -3.99
N PHE A 144 7.66 1.39 -3.29
CA PHE A 144 7.06 1.02 -2.02
C PHE A 144 5.74 0.28 -2.25
N VAL A 145 5.55 -0.81 -1.51
CA VAL A 145 4.40 -1.70 -1.66
C VAL A 145 3.84 -2.05 -0.28
N PRO A 146 2.98 -1.20 0.31
CA PRO A 146 2.12 -1.63 1.40
C PRO A 146 1.29 -2.84 0.98
N ALA A 147 1.27 -3.90 1.79
CA ALA A 147 0.63 -5.15 1.43
C ALA A 147 0.02 -5.85 2.64
N ALA A 148 -0.87 -6.81 2.36
CA ALA A 148 -1.40 -7.79 3.29
C ALA A 148 -1.47 -9.15 2.56
N PHE A 149 -0.31 -9.78 2.39
CA PHE A 149 -0.22 -11.08 1.74
C PHE A 149 -0.65 -12.19 2.71
N ASN A 150 -1.57 -13.02 2.27
CA ASN A 150 -2.04 -14.18 3.03
C ASN A 150 -1.14 -15.42 2.84
N MET A 151 -1.37 -16.44 3.65
CA MET A 151 -0.60 -17.69 3.58
C MET A 151 -1.00 -18.61 2.40
N THR A 152 -2.10 -18.31 1.70
CA THR A 152 -2.50 -19.06 0.50
C THR A 152 -1.55 -18.77 -0.66
N THR A 153 -1.20 -17.51 -0.88
CA THR A 153 -0.38 -17.10 -2.03
C THR A 153 0.97 -16.52 -1.62
N GLY A 154 1.10 -16.02 -0.39
CA GLY A 154 2.31 -15.38 0.11
C GLY A 154 3.57 -16.24 -0.02
N PRO A 155 3.60 -17.48 0.47
CA PRO A 155 4.79 -18.32 0.42
C PRO A 155 5.33 -18.56 -0.99
N ALA A 156 4.43 -18.63 -1.98
CA ALA A 156 4.81 -18.86 -3.37
C ALA A 156 5.17 -17.58 -4.14
N HIS A 157 4.59 -16.45 -3.77
CA HIS A 157 4.60 -15.25 -4.63
C HIS A 157 5.31 -14.05 -4.02
N TRP A 158 5.40 -13.90 -2.69
CA TRP A 158 5.94 -12.70 -2.05
C TRP A 158 7.36 -12.39 -2.54
N GLU A 159 8.31 -13.22 -2.20
CA GLU A 159 9.71 -13.01 -2.56
C GLU A 159 9.92 -12.98 -4.07
N LEU A 160 9.28 -13.91 -4.80
CA LEU A 160 9.39 -14.00 -6.24
C LEU A 160 9.02 -12.69 -6.94
N LEU A 161 7.84 -12.11 -6.60
CA LEU A 161 7.35 -10.90 -7.25
C LEU A 161 8.23 -9.68 -6.94
N PHE A 162 8.66 -9.51 -5.70
CA PHE A 162 9.55 -8.40 -5.33
C PHE A 162 10.89 -8.47 -6.07
N ARG A 163 11.51 -9.65 -6.09
CA ARG A 163 12.77 -9.87 -6.82
C ARG A 163 12.60 -9.66 -8.32
N GLN A 164 11.52 -10.19 -8.89
CA GLN A 164 11.21 -10.05 -10.30
C GLN A 164 11.08 -8.57 -10.68
N ARG A 165 10.27 -7.79 -9.97
CA ARG A 165 10.08 -6.35 -10.27
C ARG A 165 11.36 -5.56 -10.13
N ALA A 166 12.19 -5.88 -9.14
CA ALA A 166 13.49 -5.23 -8.96
C ALA A 166 14.43 -5.50 -10.14
N VAL A 167 14.51 -6.75 -10.60
CA VAL A 167 15.38 -7.16 -11.72
C VAL A 167 14.89 -6.58 -13.04
N ASP A 168 13.59 -6.75 -13.36
CA ASP A 168 12.99 -6.30 -14.62
C ASP A 168 13.13 -4.78 -14.83
N ASN A 169 13.08 -4.04 -13.75
CA ASN A 169 12.99 -2.58 -13.80
C ASN A 169 14.27 -1.86 -13.31
N GLN A 170 15.30 -2.61 -12.89
CA GLN A 170 16.56 -2.06 -12.36
C GLN A 170 16.32 -1.05 -11.23
N CYS A 171 15.41 -1.40 -10.29
CA CYS A 171 15.02 -0.59 -9.15
C CYS A 171 15.04 -1.40 -7.86
N PHE A 172 14.92 -0.71 -6.73
CA PHE A 172 14.66 -1.36 -5.44
C PHE A 172 13.15 -1.53 -5.22
N THR A 173 12.77 -2.59 -4.53
CA THR A 173 11.40 -2.83 -4.11
C THR A 173 11.34 -3.02 -2.61
N VAL A 174 10.39 -2.38 -1.95
CA VAL A 174 10.19 -2.41 -0.49
C VAL A 174 8.77 -2.87 -0.20
N GLY A 175 8.63 -4.11 0.26
CA GLY A 175 7.35 -4.68 0.67
C GLY A 175 7.18 -4.65 2.18
N VAL A 176 6.00 -4.23 2.64
CA VAL A 176 5.63 -4.23 4.06
C VAL A 176 4.27 -4.88 4.22
N SER A 177 4.23 -5.95 5.01
CA SER A 177 3.00 -6.68 5.34
C SER A 177 2.89 -6.82 6.86
N PRO A 178 1.68 -6.93 7.44
CA PRO A 178 1.52 -7.19 8.86
C PRO A 178 2.18 -8.50 9.27
N ALA A 179 2.56 -8.58 10.54
CA ALA A 179 2.96 -9.85 11.13
C ALA A 179 1.78 -10.81 11.09
N ARG A 180 2.08 -12.08 10.86
CA ARG A 180 1.06 -13.12 10.83
C ARG A 180 0.35 -13.24 12.17
N ASP A 181 -0.97 -13.22 12.13
CA ASP A 181 -1.85 -13.57 13.26
C ASP A 181 -2.65 -14.82 12.86
N GLU A 182 -2.32 -15.96 13.48
CA GLU A 182 -2.98 -17.25 13.20
C GLU A 182 -4.44 -17.30 13.67
N GLN A 183 -4.85 -16.37 14.52
CA GLN A 183 -6.23 -16.23 15.01
C GLN A 183 -7.04 -15.20 14.20
N GLY A 184 -6.38 -14.47 13.31
CA GLY A 184 -7.02 -13.48 12.46
C GLY A 184 -7.88 -14.10 11.36
N SER A 185 -8.86 -13.36 10.89
CA SER A 185 -9.72 -13.76 9.76
C SER A 185 -8.99 -13.78 8.41
N TYR A 186 -7.92 -13.02 8.32
CA TYR A 186 -7.07 -12.92 7.12
C TYR A 186 -5.63 -13.34 7.46
N VAL A 187 -5.30 -14.59 7.12
CA VAL A 187 -4.03 -15.25 7.47
C VAL A 187 -3.21 -15.55 6.20
#